data_c91e8290f2e971d3014695317217d5f6
#
_entry.id   c91e8290f2e971d3014695317217d5f6
#
_cell.length_a   1.000
_cell.length_b   1.000
_cell.length_c   1.000
_cell.angle_alpha   90.00
_cell.angle_beta   90.00
_cell.angle_gamma   90.00
#
_symmetry.space_group_name_H-M   'P 1'
#
loop_
_entity.id
_entity.type
_entity.pdbx_description
1 polymer ?
#
loop_
_entity_poly.entity_id
_entity_poly.type
_entity_poly.pdbx_seq_one_letter_code
_entity_poly.pdbx_strand_id
1 'polypeptide(L)'
;DSSDIERPERHAQPARHGTATNRRRYPLMMAAVLVATLIASFQHFVLTLPQATTGQIQFTDGIVVMTGGQQRLDDGVRLLTEGCADKMLISGVGKGVNRAILVQELGLSEAQINALFCCVELDHAAQDTFGNAKSTREWSHSHGMQSLRLVTANYHMPRALLIFSRELPNVDLYQWPVNPDDLDLSNWWWDPASLR
;
A
#
# COMPACT_ATOMS: atom_id res chain seq x y z
N ASP A 1 -11.77 -100.63 -15.65
CA ASP A 1 -12.84 -99.58 -15.60
C ASP A 1 -12.22 -98.27 -15.02
N SER A 2 -11.87 -97.44 -15.98
CA SER A 2 -11.11 -96.21 -15.73
C SER A 2 -12.11 -95.06 -15.65
N SER A 3 -12.13 -94.41 -14.54
CA SER A 3 -12.82 -93.14 -14.35
C SER A 3 -11.83 -92.00 -14.30
N ASP A 4 -11.66 -91.34 -15.45
CA ASP A 4 -10.97 -90.09 -15.60
C ASP A 4 -11.70 -88.98 -14.84
N ILE A 5 -11.08 -88.43 -13.82
CA ILE A 5 -11.53 -87.24 -13.13
C ILE A 5 -10.88 -86.03 -13.79
N GLU A 6 -11.65 -85.33 -14.62
CA GLU A 6 -11.31 -84.04 -15.18
C GLU A 6 -11.20 -82.96 -14.05
N ARG A 7 -10.02 -82.36 -13.91
CA ARG A 7 -9.81 -81.17 -13.07
C ARG A 7 -10.28 -79.95 -13.82
N PRO A 8 -11.14 -79.09 -13.24
CA PRO A 8 -11.48 -77.85 -13.86
C PRO A 8 -10.28 -76.86 -13.88
N GLU A 9 -9.98 -76.33 -15.06
CA GLU A 9 -9.02 -75.27 -15.26
C GLU A 9 -9.45 -74.01 -14.50
N ARG A 10 -8.55 -73.54 -13.61
CA ARG A 10 -8.71 -72.26 -12.95
C ARG A 10 -8.36 -71.15 -13.95
N HIS A 11 -9.37 -70.45 -14.44
CA HIS A 11 -9.20 -69.21 -15.16
C HIS A 11 -8.49 -68.21 -14.25
N ALA A 12 -7.27 -67.86 -14.56
CA ALA A 12 -6.53 -66.78 -13.92
C ALA A 12 -7.22 -65.43 -14.24
N GLN A 13 -7.76 -64.79 -13.22
CA GLN A 13 -8.32 -63.43 -13.37
C GLN A 13 -7.14 -62.46 -13.62
N PRO A 14 -7.21 -61.57 -14.62
CA PRO A 14 -6.17 -60.55 -14.84
C PRO A 14 -6.14 -59.59 -13.64
N ALA A 15 -4.94 -59.40 -13.09
CA ALA A 15 -4.71 -58.44 -12.03
C ALA A 15 -5.13 -57.06 -12.48
N ARG A 16 -6.14 -56.49 -11.82
CA ARG A 16 -6.52 -55.07 -11.99
C ARG A 16 -5.38 -54.21 -11.38
N HIS A 17 -4.47 -53.79 -12.23
CA HIS A 17 -3.52 -52.72 -11.85
C HIS A 17 -4.30 -51.44 -11.57
N GLY A 18 -4.52 -51.18 -10.29
CA GLY A 18 -5.21 -49.99 -9.80
C GLY A 18 -4.40 -48.73 -10.11
N THR A 19 -4.94 -47.87 -10.97
CA THR A 19 -4.46 -46.51 -11.23
C THR A 19 -4.80 -45.55 -10.08
N ALA A 20 -4.50 -45.95 -8.83
CA ALA A 20 -4.89 -45.19 -7.64
C ALA A 20 -3.94 -44.01 -7.29
N THR A 21 -2.83 -43.84 -8.00
CA THR A 21 -1.76 -42.87 -7.63
C THR A 21 -1.96 -41.45 -8.20
N ASN A 22 -2.85 -41.28 -9.20
CA ASN A 22 -2.99 -39.95 -9.86
C ASN A 22 -3.97 -39.00 -9.15
N ARG A 23 -4.96 -39.50 -8.41
CA ARG A 23 -6.02 -38.66 -7.81
C ARG A 23 -5.54 -37.72 -6.70
N ARG A 24 -4.44 -38.08 -6.00
CA ARG A 24 -3.84 -37.23 -4.94
C ARG A 24 -2.89 -36.15 -5.46
N ARG A 25 -2.38 -36.26 -6.69
CA ARG A 25 -1.43 -35.30 -7.28
C ARG A 25 -2.10 -34.03 -7.78
N TYR A 26 -3.32 -34.11 -8.29
CA TYR A 26 -4.07 -32.96 -8.79
C TYR A 26 -4.33 -31.86 -7.74
N PRO A 27 -4.80 -32.16 -6.50
CA PRO A 27 -5.01 -31.13 -5.50
C PRO A 27 -3.70 -30.48 -5.05
N LEU A 28 -2.61 -31.22 -4.98
CA LEU A 28 -1.27 -30.68 -4.67
C LEU A 28 -0.77 -29.76 -5.79
N MET A 29 -0.94 -30.17 -7.04
CA MET A 29 -0.58 -29.32 -8.19
C MET A 29 -1.43 -28.06 -8.25
N MET A 30 -2.73 -28.15 -8.00
CA MET A 30 -3.62 -26.99 -7.94
C MET A 30 -3.21 -26.04 -6.81
N ALA A 31 -2.89 -26.55 -5.61
CA ALA A 31 -2.39 -25.75 -4.50
C ALA A 31 -1.07 -25.07 -4.84
N ALA A 32 -0.15 -25.77 -5.48
CA ALA A 32 1.14 -25.21 -5.91
C ALA A 32 0.94 -24.08 -6.95
N VAL A 33 0.05 -24.28 -7.93
CA VAL A 33 -0.28 -23.24 -8.92
C VAL A 33 -0.92 -22.03 -8.25
N LEU A 34 -1.85 -22.23 -7.31
CA LEU A 34 -2.48 -21.13 -6.58
C LEU A 34 -1.43 -20.32 -5.79
N VAL A 35 -0.54 -20.99 -5.06
CA VAL A 35 0.54 -20.34 -4.30
C VAL A 35 1.48 -19.57 -5.25
N ALA A 36 1.88 -20.19 -6.35
CA ALA A 36 2.73 -19.54 -7.35
C ALA A 36 2.05 -18.29 -7.96
N THR A 37 0.75 -18.37 -8.24
CA THR A 37 -0.02 -17.23 -8.74
C THR A 37 -0.12 -16.10 -7.71
N LEU A 38 -0.32 -16.42 -6.43
CA LEU A 38 -0.34 -15.42 -5.36
C LEU A 38 1.02 -14.74 -5.20
N ILE A 39 2.11 -15.50 -5.21
CA ILE A 39 3.48 -14.96 -5.14
C ILE A 39 3.75 -14.06 -6.36
N ALA A 40 3.42 -14.52 -7.57
CA ALA A 40 3.62 -13.74 -8.78
C ALA A 40 2.79 -12.44 -8.78
N SER A 41 1.54 -12.49 -8.30
CA SER A 41 0.66 -11.32 -8.17
C SER A 41 1.21 -10.31 -7.15
N PHE A 42 1.70 -10.80 -6.01
CA PHE A 42 2.31 -9.94 -5.00
C PHE A 42 3.62 -9.32 -5.51
N GLN A 43 4.47 -10.11 -6.16
CA GLN A 43 5.69 -9.61 -6.78
C GLN A 43 5.41 -8.55 -7.84
N HIS A 44 4.41 -8.78 -8.69
CA HIS A 44 3.96 -7.78 -9.66
C HIS A 44 3.50 -6.49 -8.97
N PHE A 45 2.71 -6.60 -7.91
CA PHE A 45 2.29 -5.43 -7.11
C PHE A 45 3.50 -4.65 -6.60
N VAL A 46 4.48 -5.32 -5.95
CA VAL A 46 5.68 -4.66 -5.41
C VAL A 46 6.47 -3.94 -6.52
N LEU A 47 6.64 -4.58 -7.68
CA LEU A 47 7.37 -4.00 -8.82
C LEU A 47 6.65 -2.82 -9.49
N THR A 48 5.33 -2.71 -9.32
CA THR A 48 4.51 -1.62 -9.89
C THR A 48 4.28 -0.48 -8.90
N LEU A 49 4.82 -0.57 -7.67
CA LEU A 49 4.70 0.53 -6.71
C LEU A 49 5.36 1.80 -7.24
N PRO A 50 4.69 2.95 -7.08
CA PRO A 50 5.28 4.22 -7.48
C PRO A 50 6.55 4.49 -6.67
N GLN A 51 7.59 4.92 -7.38
CA GLN A 51 8.87 5.29 -6.79
C GLN A 51 8.89 6.77 -6.41
N ALA A 52 9.79 7.13 -5.48
CA ALA A 52 10.00 8.51 -5.11
C ALA A 52 10.24 9.40 -6.34
N THR A 53 9.61 10.55 -6.39
CA THR A 53 9.68 11.47 -7.54
C THR A 53 11.08 12.06 -7.62
N THR A 54 11.80 11.77 -8.72
CA THR A 54 13.09 12.38 -9.06
C THR A 54 12.87 13.33 -10.24
N GLY A 55 12.75 14.61 -10.00
CA GLY A 55 12.55 15.57 -11.08
C GLY A 55 12.15 16.95 -10.58
N GLN A 56 11.88 17.87 -11.50
CA GLN A 56 11.35 19.18 -11.16
C GLN A 56 10.00 19.02 -10.45
N ILE A 57 9.93 19.55 -9.22
CA ILE A 57 8.71 19.51 -8.42
C ILE A 57 7.80 20.64 -8.91
N GLN A 58 6.68 20.27 -9.53
CA GLN A 58 5.68 21.22 -9.96
C GLN A 58 5.00 21.85 -8.74
N PHE A 59 4.73 23.15 -8.76
CA PHE A 59 3.93 23.82 -7.73
C PHE A 59 2.48 23.27 -7.73
N THR A 60 1.90 23.13 -6.54
CA THR A 60 0.49 22.75 -6.33
C THR A 60 -0.15 23.70 -5.32
N ASP A 61 -1.47 23.88 -5.36
CA ASP A 61 -2.16 24.79 -4.44
C ASP A 61 -2.07 24.34 -2.98
N GLY A 62 -1.97 23.02 -2.77
CA GLY A 62 -1.82 22.45 -1.44
C GLY A 62 -1.08 21.13 -1.41
N ILE A 63 -0.57 20.79 -0.23
CA ILE A 63 0.00 19.49 0.10
C ILE A 63 -0.91 18.80 1.11
N VAL A 64 -1.19 17.52 0.88
CA VAL A 64 -1.93 16.67 1.83
C VAL A 64 -1.03 15.54 2.28
N VAL A 65 -0.73 15.50 3.58
CA VAL A 65 0.07 14.46 4.20
C VAL A 65 -0.85 13.51 4.96
N MET A 66 -0.86 12.25 4.56
CA MET A 66 -1.56 11.19 5.31
C MET A 66 -0.68 10.67 6.42
N THR A 67 -1.15 10.75 7.67
CA THR A 67 -0.40 10.27 8.84
C THR A 67 -0.10 8.77 8.81
N GLY A 68 0.83 8.31 9.68
CA GLY A 68 1.19 6.90 9.82
C GLY A 68 2.67 6.59 9.54
N GLY A 69 3.54 7.61 9.54
CA GLY A 69 4.99 7.49 9.44
C GLY A 69 5.66 8.86 9.46
N GLN A 70 6.79 8.95 10.17
CA GLN A 70 7.52 10.22 10.37
C GLN A 70 7.99 10.79 9.04
N GLN A 71 8.58 10.00 8.17
CA GLN A 71 9.12 10.42 6.88
C GLN A 71 8.11 11.15 5.97
N ARG A 72 6.81 10.79 6.06
CA ARG A 72 5.77 11.50 5.31
C ARG A 72 5.60 12.93 5.80
N LEU A 73 5.69 13.13 7.12
CA LEU A 73 5.62 14.46 7.73
C LEU A 73 6.86 15.26 7.39
N ASP A 74 8.06 14.67 7.49
CA ASP A 74 9.33 15.29 7.13
C ASP A 74 9.32 15.76 5.66
N ASP A 75 8.91 14.89 4.74
CA ASP A 75 8.77 15.24 3.32
C ASP A 75 7.71 16.32 3.08
N GLY A 76 6.56 16.24 3.73
CA GLY A 76 5.51 17.25 3.62
C GLY A 76 5.99 18.63 4.08
N VAL A 77 6.63 18.70 5.25
CA VAL A 77 7.17 19.97 5.80
C VAL A 77 8.31 20.47 4.91
N ARG A 78 9.17 19.60 4.39
CA ARG A 78 10.24 19.97 3.45
C ARG A 78 9.68 20.58 2.19
N LEU A 79 8.71 19.91 1.53
CA LEU A 79 8.05 20.41 0.32
C LEU A 79 7.40 21.77 0.53
N LEU A 80 6.75 21.98 1.67
CA LEU A 80 6.14 23.27 2.02
C LEU A 80 7.21 24.36 2.19
N THR A 81 8.29 24.09 2.88
CA THR A 81 9.40 25.04 3.07
C THR A 81 10.20 25.34 1.79
N GLU A 82 10.24 24.38 0.87
CA GLU A 82 10.81 24.57 -0.47
C GLU A 82 9.89 25.37 -1.41
N GLY A 83 8.69 25.75 -0.96
CA GLY A 83 7.75 26.55 -1.74
C GLY A 83 7.03 25.74 -2.82
N CYS A 84 6.87 24.43 -2.62
CA CYS A 84 6.15 23.58 -3.57
C CYS A 84 4.62 23.71 -3.46
N ALA A 85 4.12 24.38 -2.41
CA ALA A 85 2.73 24.75 -2.21
C ALA A 85 2.62 25.87 -1.17
N ASP A 86 1.45 26.56 -1.13
CA ASP A 86 1.18 27.62 -0.17
C ASP A 86 0.63 27.09 1.17
N LYS A 87 -0.03 25.95 1.17
CA LYS A 87 -0.71 25.37 2.33
C LYS A 87 -0.51 23.87 2.42
N MET A 88 -0.61 23.34 3.63
CA MET A 88 -0.54 21.91 3.88
C MET A 88 -1.63 21.46 4.85
N LEU A 89 -2.24 20.32 4.57
CA LEU A 89 -3.12 19.60 5.48
C LEU A 89 -2.42 18.33 5.95
N ILE A 90 -2.31 18.14 7.26
CA ILE A 90 -1.94 16.84 7.84
C ILE A 90 -3.22 16.14 8.24
N SER A 91 -3.61 15.10 7.51
CA SER A 91 -4.90 14.41 7.69
C SER A 91 -4.74 13.10 8.45
N GLY A 92 -5.68 12.84 9.37
CA GLY A 92 -5.67 11.66 10.24
C GLY A 92 -4.76 11.81 11.47
N VAL A 93 -4.61 13.02 11.97
CA VAL A 93 -3.77 13.30 13.15
C VAL A 93 -4.38 12.69 14.40
N GLY A 94 -3.58 11.97 15.18
CA GLY A 94 -4.01 11.34 16.42
C GLY A 94 -4.57 12.35 17.44
N LYS A 95 -5.53 11.90 18.25
CA LYS A 95 -6.11 12.72 19.32
C LYS A 95 -5.01 13.20 20.27
N GLY A 96 -4.97 14.51 20.54
CA GLY A 96 -4.00 15.13 21.43
C GLY A 96 -2.69 15.57 20.79
N VAL A 97 -2.40 15.15 19.54
CA VAL A 97 -1.27 15.66 18.78
C VAL A 97 -1.55 17.09 18.32
N ASN A 98 -0.62 18.00 18.59
CA ASN A 98 -0.69 19.40 18.18
C ASN A 98 0.61 19.83 17.53
N ARG A 99 0.67 21.09 17.03
CA ARG A 99 1.88 21.61 16.35
C ARG A 99 3.13 21.57 17.25
N ALA A 100 3.01 21.82 18.56
CA ALA A 100 4.14 21.81 19.47
C ALA A 100 4.76 20.40 19.61
N ILE A 101 3.92 19.38 19.67
CA ILE A 101 4.35 17.97 19.66
C ILE A 101 5.05 17.64 18.34
N LEU A 102 4.51 18.06 17.21
CA LEU A 102 5.12 17.82 15.89
C LEU A 102 6.50 18.49 15.79
N VAL A 103 6.66 19.70 16.31
CA VAL A 103 7.97 20.39 16.37
C VAL A 103 9.00 19.55 17.13
N GLN A 104 8.60 19.01 18.29
CA GLN A 104 9.49 18.22 19.14
C GLN A 104 9.85 16.87 18.50
N GLU A 105 8.86 16.16 17.95
CA GLU A 105 9.02 14.82 17.36
C GLU A 105 9.85 14.84 16.07
N LEU A 106 9.68 15.88 15.24
CA LEU A 106 10.33 15.97 13.94
C LEU A 106 11.69 16.71 14.00
N GLY A 107 12.04 17.34 15.12
CA GLY A 107 13.28 18.10 15.24
C GLY A 107 13.42 19.23 14.21
N LEU A 108 12.35 19.99 13.98
CA LEU A 108 12.23 20.95 12.90
C LEU A 108 13.18 22.14 13.07
N SER A 109 13.71 22.64 11.95
CA SER A 109 14.42 23.91 11.87
C SER A 109 13.48 25.09 12.07
N GLU A 110 14.03 26.29 12.36
CA GLU A 110 13.23 27.51 12.56
C GLU A 110 12.33 27.85 11.36
N ALA A 111 12.85 27.68 10.13
CA ALA A 111 12.06 27.89 8.91
C ALA A 111 10.87 26.92 8.81
N GLN A 112 11.08 25.63 9.15
CA GLN A 112 10.06 24.61 9.16
C GLN A 112 9.02 24.84 10.26
N ILE A 113 9.44 25.29 11.43
CA ILE A 113 8.55 25.70 12.53
C ILE A 113 7.65 26.84 12.06
N ASN A 114 8.21 27.87 11.45
CA ASN A 114 7.44 28.99 10.91
C ASN A 114 6.43 28.52 9.88
N ALA A 115 6.81 27.64 8.94
CA ALA A 115 5.90 27.05 7.96
C ALA A 115 4.78 26.21 8.61
N LEU A 116 5.12 25.44 9.66
CA LEU A 116 4.14 24.64 10.39
C LEU A 116 3.07 25.49 11.07
N PHE A 117 3.45 26.65 11.61
CA PHE A 117 2.51 27.54 12.32
C PHE A 117 1.71 28.43 11.39
N CYS A 118 2.28 28.92 10.28
CA CYS A 118 1.56 29.80 9.35
C CYS A 118 0.56 29.04 8.47
N CYS A 119 0.99 27.86 7.97
CA CYS A 119 0.48 27.37 6.71
C CYS A 119 0.02 25.91 6.76
N VAL A 120 0.05 25.27 7.95
CA VAL A 120 -0.35 23.88 8.14
C VAL A 120 -1.62 23.77 8.96
N GLU A 121 -2.59 23.02 8.47
CA GLU A 121 -3.79 22.62 9.18
C GLU A 121 -3.71 21.16 9.63
N LEU A 122 -4.27 20.85 10.81
CA LEU A 122 -4.31 19.52 11.39
C LEU A 122 -5.74 18.99 11.38
N ASP A 123 -5.97 17.88 10.69
CA ASP A 123 -7.26 17.20 10.69
C ASP A 123 -7.25 16.01 11.67
N HIS A 124 -8.05 16.11 12.71
CA HIS A 124 -8.24 15.08 13.74
C HIS A 124 -9.50 14.24 13.53
N ALA A 125 -10.33 14.56 12.51
CA ALA A 125 -11.60 13.90 12.28
C ALA A 125 -11.44 12.59 11.49
N ALA A 126 -10.51 12.56 10.55
CA ALA A 126 -10.26 11.41 9.72
C ALA A 126 -9.65 10.23 10.51
N GLN A 127 -10.24 9.04 10.35
CA GLN A 127 -9.79 7.80 11.01
C GLN A 127 -9.34 6.73 10.02
N ASP A 128 -9.64 6.93 8.74
CA ASP A 128 -9.30 6.02 7.65
C ASP A 128 -9.06 6.80 6.34
N THR A 129 -8.75 6.09 5.26
CA THR A 129 -8.45 6.71 3.96
C THR A 129 -9.65 7.45 3.37
N PHE A 130 -10.89 7.00 3.61
CA PHE A 130 -12.08 7.71 3.15
C PHE A 130 -12.30 9.00 3.94
N GLY A 131 -12.12 8.94 5.26
CA GLY A 131 -12.13 10.13 6.12
C GLY A 131 -11.09 11.15 5.68
N ASN A 132 -9.85 10.71 5.40
CA ASN A 132 -8.78 11.58 4.89
C ASN A 132 -9.20 12.27 3.59
N ALA A 133 -9.75 11.53 2.62
CA ALA A 133 -10.17 12.09 1.34
C ALA A 133 -11.34 13.07 1.51
N LYS A 134 -12.30 12.76 2.40
CA LYS A 134 -13.43 13.64 2.71
C LYS A 134 -12.98 14.95 3.37
N SER A 135 -12.14 14.88 4.41
CA SER A 135 -11.57 16.06 5.06
C SER A 135 -10.76 16.89 4.07
N THR A 136 -9.99 16.24 3.20
CA THR A 136 -9.23 16.92 2.14
C THR A 136 -10.15 17.63 1.15
N ARG A 137 -11.27 17.02 0.76
CA ARG A 137 -12.26 17.67 -0.13
C ARG A 137 -12.83 18.93 0.50
N GLU A 138 -13.22 18.86 1.77
CA GLU A 138 -13.78 20.00 2.49
C GLU A 138 -12.72 21.11 2.62
N TRP A 139 -11.48 20.76 2.94
CA TRP A 139 -10.35 21.68 3.03
C TRP A 139 -10.01 22.32 1.68
N SER A 140 -9.86 21.54 0.62
CA SER A 140 -9.54 22.05 -0.72
C SER A 140 -10.62 22.97 -1.26
N HIS A 141 -11.89 22.63 -1.03
CA HIS A 141 -13.02 23.45 -1.44
C HIS A 141 -13.05 24.80 -0.68
N SER A 142 -12.79 24.78 0.63
CA SER A 142 -12.78 26.01 1.44
C SER A 142 -11.68 26.99 1.04
N HIS A 143 -10.60 26.48 0.40
CA HIS A 143 -9.47 27.27 -0.08
C HIS A 143 -9.46 27.50 -1.60
N GLY A 144 -10.46 26.97 -2.33
CA GLY A 144 -10.54 27.12 -3.79
C GLY A 144 -9.43 26.43 -4.56
N MET A 145 -8.87 25.34 -4.01
CA MET A 145 -7.74 24.63 -4.59
C MET A 145 -8.15 23.77 -5.79
N GLN A 146 -7.32 23.77 -6.83
CA GLN A 146 -7.50 22.97 -8.04
C GLN A 146 -6.43 21.89 -8.22
N SER A 147 -5.34 21.98 -7.46
CA SER A 147 -4.23 21.03 -7.51
C SER A 147 -3.74 20.68 -6.12
N LEU A 148 -3.52 19.38 -5.85
CA LEU A 148 -3.04 18.89 -4.56
C LEU A 148 -1.91 17.87 -4.75
N ARG A 149 -0.89 17.97 -3.92
CA ARG A 149 0.15 16.96 -3.80
C ARG A 149 -0.18 16.03 -2.65
N LEU A 150 -0.38 14.75 -2.96
CA LEU A 150 -0.69 13.71 -1.98
C LEU A 150 0.59 13.02 -1.53
N VAL A 151 0.94 13.15 -0.26
CA VAL A 151 2.12 12.55 0.39
C VAL A 151 1.68 11.36 1.23
N THR A 152 2.10 10.16 0.84
CA THR A 152 1.85 8.93 1.59
C THR A 152 2.87 7.86 1.23
N ALA A 153 2.89 6.72 1.96
CA ALA A 153 3.80 5.64 1.63
C ALA A 153 3.56 5.09 0.22
N ASN A 154 4.62 4.68 -0.45
CA ASN A 154 4.57 4.15 -1.81
C ASN A 154 3.58 2.98 -1.95
N TYR A 155 3.56 2.01 -1.00
CA TYR A 155 2.63 0.88 -1.00
C TYR A 155 1.17 1.29 -0.74
N HIS A 156 0.96 2.46 -0.15
CA HIS A 156 -0.37 3.00 0.14
C HIS A 156 -0.90 3.92 -0.97
N MET A 157 0.00 4.48 -1.78
CA MET A 157 -0.32 5.46 -2.82
C MET A 157 -1.40 4.99 -3.82
N PRO A 158 -1.36 3.75 -4.37
CA PRO A 158 -2.38 3.32 -5.33
C PRO A 158 -3.80 3.33 -4.73
N ARG A 159 -3.93 2.89 -3.47
CA ARG A 159 -5.21 2.90 -2.76
C ARG A 159 -5.67 4.33 -2.44
N ALA A 160 -4.76 5.17 -1.98
CA ALA A 160 -5.07 6.56 -1.67
C ALA A 160 -5.55 7.30 -2.90
N LEU A 161 -4.84 7.21 -4.02
CA LEU A 161 -5.23 7.85 -5.28
C LEU A 161 -6.62 7.42 -5.77
N LEU A 162 -6.92 6.12 -5.70
CA LEU A 162 -8.22 5.61 -6.11
C LEU A 162 -9.37 6.24 -5.31
N ILE A 163 -9.18 6.45 -4.01
CA ILE A 163 -10.19 7.02 -3.12
C ILE A 163 -10.25 8.54 -3.30
N PHE A 164 -9.09 9.21 -3.31
CA PHE A 164 -9.00 10.65 -3.47
C PHE A 164 -9.53 11.14 -4.82
N SER A 165 -9.23 10.45 -5.93
CA SER A 165 -9.75 10.81 -7.25
C SER A 165 -11.28 10.72 -7.36
N ARG A 166 -11.91 9.86 -6.56
CA ARG A 166 -13.38 9.76 -6.48
C ARG A 166 -14.00 10.88 -5.65
N GLU A 167 -13.34 11.27 -4.56
CA GLU A 167 -13.82 12.33 -3.67
C GLU A 167 -13.53 13.74 -4.21
N LEU A 168 -12.46 13.89 -5.02
CA LEU A 168 -11.99 15.16 -5.58
C LEU A 168 -11.90 15.09 -7.12
N PRO A 169 -13.03 14.88 -7.84
CA PRO A 169 -12.99 14.64 -9.29
C PRO A 169 -12.54 15.86 -10.12
N ASN A 170 -12.56 17.07 -9.54
CA ASN A 170 -12.19 18.31 -10.21
C ASN A 170 -10.88 18.91 -9.69
N VAL A 171 -10.08 18.11 -8.97
CA VAL A 171 -8.78 18.53 -8.42
C VAL A 171 -7.68 17.65 -9.01
N ASP A 172 -6.65 18.27 -9.55
CA ASP A 172 -5.48 17.56 -10.07
C ASP A 172 -4.65 17.00 -8.91
N LEU A 173 -4.48 15.69 -8.90
CA LEU A 173 -3.75 14.98 -7.85
C LEU A 173 -2.34 14.61 -8.30
N TYR A 174 -1.34 15.15 -7.63
CA TYR A 174 0.09 14.87 -7.85
C TYR A 174 0.60 13.93 -6.76
N GLN A 175 1.20 12.84 -7.15
CA GLN A 175 1.71 11.83 -6.23
C GLN A 175 3.05 12.25 -5.62
N TRP A 176 3.21 12.00 -4.33
CA TRP A 176 4.51 12.04 -3.65
C TRP A 176 4.66 10.78 -2.79
N PRO A 177 5.07 9.66 -3.40
CA PRO A 177 5.28 8.41 -2.70
C PRO A 177 6.54 8.47 -1.84
N VAL A 178 6.40 8.13 -0.56
CA VAL A 178 7.48 8.06 0.41
C VAL A 178 7.83 6.59 0.65
N ASN A 179 9.11 6.26 0.58
CA ASN A 179 9.58 4.92 0.93
C ASN A 179 9.82 4.86 2.44
N PRO A 180 9.12 4.00 3.19
CA PRO A 180 9.41 3.82 4.61
C PRO A 180 10.79 3.22 4.82
N ASP A 181 11.59 3.76 5.75
CA ASP A 181 12.95 3.25 6.04
C ASP A 181 12.93 1.89 6.73
N ASP A 182 11.83 1.58 7.41
CA ASP A 182 11.61 0.33 8.16
C ASP A 182 11.07 -0.81 7.31
N LEU A 183 10.80 -0.58 6.01
CA LEU A 183 10.18 -1.55 5.12
C LEU A 183 10.93 -1.65 3.78
N ASP A 184 11.84 -2.60 3.64
CA ASP A 184 12.47 -2.91 2.36
C ASP A 184 11.59 -3.86 1.54
N LEU A 185 10.65 -3.30 0.78
CA LEU A 185 9.77 -4.05 -0.11
C LEU A 185 10.50 -4.71 -1.28
N SER A 186 11.73 -4.29 -1.61
CA SER A 186 12.52 -4.90 -2.68
C SER A 186 13.06 -6.26 -2.27
N ASN A 187 13.32 -6.46 -0.97
CA ASN A 187 13.85 -7.69 -0.38
C ASN A 187 12.92 -8.29 0.69
N TRP A 188 11.62 -8.02 0.60
CA TRP A 188 10.62 -8.39 1.62
C TRP A 188 10.69 -9.86 2.07
N TRP A 189 11.09 -10.78 1.17
CA TRP A 189 11.21 -12.23 1.47
C TRP A 189 12.45 -12.61 2.30
N TRP A 190 13.44 -11.70 2.42
CA TRP A 190 14.63 -11.90 3.24
C TRP A 190 14.61 -11.09 4.54
N ASP A 191 13.71 -10.14 4.66
CA ASP A 191 13.60 -9.27 5.85
C ASP A 191 12.49 -9.78 6.78
N PRO A 192 12.85 -10.31 7.99
CA PRO A 192 11.86 -10.76 8.97
C PRO A 192 10.95 -9.64 9.49
N ALA A 193 11.35 -8.36 9.42
CA ALA A 193 10.53 -7.22 9.84
C ALA A 193 9.38 -6.98 8.85
N SER A 194 9.62 -7.20 7.56
CA SER A 194 8.61 -7.08 6.50
C SER A 194 7.55 -8.18 6.53
N LEU A 195 7.75 -9.25 7.32
CA LEU A 195 6.83 -10.39 7.45
C LEU A 195 5.93 -10.30 8.71
N ARG A 196 6.05 -9.27 9.51
CA ARG A 196 5.23 -8.99 10.71
C ARG A 196 4.16 -7.95 10.43
#